data_4adccafab3de6d920269196c1e1341c8
#
_entry.id   4adccafab3de6d920269196c1e1341c8
#
_cell.length_a   1.000
_cell.length_b   1.000
_cell.length_c   1.000
_cell.angle_alpha   90.00
_cell.angle_beta   90.00
_cell.angle_gamma   90.00
#
_symmetry.space_group_name_H-M   'P 1'
#
loop_
_entity.id
_entity.type
_entity.pdbx_description
1 polymer ?
#
loop_
_entity_poly.entity_id
_entity_poly.type
_entity_poly.pdbx_seq_one_letter_code
_entity_poly.pdbx_strand_id
1 'polypeptide(L)'
;MNKNTQENLNKGVAFVYGDDINTDVLAPGAYLKYSPEEMSKHCLESIDPDFVHKVKPGDIVVGGKNFGVGSSREQAAASLVILGVRYVVAKSFARIFYRNAFNLGLTPLICEDYSKIKPLDILEINPEKGIITNFTQESEYITNSVPEHLLKIVNAGGLLEELKNKINNNSIKTLRFRKDNWTLLNKKQKNIKV
;
A
#
# COMPACT_ATOMS: atom_id res chain seq x y z
N MET A 1 13.29 -11.77 2.29
CA MET A 1 12.72 -11.40 3.62
C MET A 1 12.35 -12.67 4.35
N ASN A 2 12.76 -12.82 5.61
CA ASN A 2 12.44 -14.00 6.44
C ASN A 2 10.94 -14.01 6.77
N LYS A 3 10.29 -15.19 6.82
CA LYS A 3 8.88 -15.35 7.19
C LYS A 3 8.51 -14.63 8.50
N ASN A 4 9.39 -14.67 9.51
CA ASN A 4 9.20 -13.99 10.81
C ASN A 4 9.15 -12.45 10.70
N THR A 5 9.75 -11.86 9.67
CA THR A 5 9.71 -10.41 9.47
C THR A 5 8.39 -9.97 8.82
N GLN A 6 7.78 -10.84 8.02
CA GLN A 6 6.46 -10.57 7.42
C GLN A 6 5.31 -10.75 8.42
N GLU A 7 5.40 -11.73 9.32
CA GLU A 7 4.38 -11.95 10.38
C GLU A 7 4.28 -10.75 11.32
N ASN A 8 5.41 -10.13 11.69
CA ASN A 8 5.40 -8.93 12.53
C ASN A 8 4.84 -7.66 11.85
N LEU A 9 4.81 -7.60 10.51
CA LEU A 9 4.31 -6.45 9.76
C LEU A 9 2.79 -6.47 9.54
N ASN A 10 2.13 -7.58 9.81
CA ASN A 10 0.68 -7.72 9.65
C ASN A 10 -0.09 -7.45 10.96
N LYS A 11 0.63 -7.17 12.06
CA LYS A 11 0.07 -6.90 13.38
C LYS A 11 0.46 -5.50 13.83
N GLY A 12 -0.52 -4.73 14.26
CA GLY A 12 -0.32 -3.35 14.71
C GLY A 12 -1.47 -2.83 15.55
N VAL A 13 -1.30 -1.62 16.04
CA VAL A 13 -2.30 -0.89 16.84
C VAL A 13 -3.24 -0.13 15.91
N ALA A 14 -4.53 -0.11 16.24
CA ALA A 14 -5.56 0.61 15.48
C ALA A 14 -5.64 2.09 15.89
N PHE A 15 -5.47 2.99 14.93
CA PHE A 15 -5.82 4.41 15.00
C PHE A 15 -7.18 4.60 14.34
N VAL A 16 -8.20 4.93 15.11
CA VAL A 16 -9.60 4.91 14.65
C VAL A 16 -10.15 6.32 14.50
N TYR A 17 -10.67 6.61 13.30
CA TYR A 17 -11.26 7.89 12.93
C TYR A 17 -12.67 7.69 12.36
N GLY A 18 -13.38 8.80 12.15
CA GLY A 18 -14.75 8.80 11.61
C GLY A 18 -14.85 8.68 10.09
N ASP A 19 -15.98 9.11 9.59
CA ASP A 19 -16.28 9.22 8.15
C ASP A 19 -15.51 10.39 7.51
N ASP A 20 -15.44 10.39 6.17
CA ASP A 20 -14.96 11.50 5.34
C ASP A 20 -13.51 11.97 5.65
N ILE A 21 -12.63 11.05 6.05
CA ILE A 21 -11.19 11.35 6.14
C ILE A 21 -10.70 11.70 4.74
N ASN A 22 -10.62 12.99 4.46
CA ASN A 22 -10.36 13.52 3.13
C ASN A 22 -8.86 13.69 2.85
N THR A 23 -8.53 13.98 1.59
CA THR A 23 -7.13 14.14 1.16
C THR A 23 -6.43 15.36 1.76
N ASP A 24 -7.17 16.39 2.21
CA ASP A 24 -6.57 17.53 2.91
C ASP A 24 -6.20 17.20 4.35
N VAL A 25 -6.93 16.29 5.00
CA VAL A 25 -6.59 15.77 6.32
C VAL A 25 -5.34 14.87 6.26
N LEU A 26 -5.21 14.06 5.19
CA LEU A 26 -4.08 13.13 5.03
C LEU A 26 -2.81 13.81 4.48
N ALA A 27 -2.97 14.82 3.65
CA ALA A 27 -1.87 15.57 3.01
C ALA A 27 -2.30 17.03 2.83
N PRO A 28 -2.17 17.88 3.86
CA PRO A 28 -2.72 19.23 3.84
C PRO A 28 -2.13 20.08 2.72
N GLY A 29 -2.99 20.84 2.03
CA GLY A 29 -2.64 21.63 0.85
C GLY A 29 -1.52 22.64 1.07
N ALA A 30 -1.37 23.17 2.29
CA ALA A 30 -0.31 24.11 2.66
C ALA A 30 1.10 23.51 2.50
N TYR A 31 1.24 22.18 2.60
CA TYR A 31 2.52 21.49 2.58
C TYR A 31 2.84 20.82 1.24
N LEU A 32 2.01 20.97 0.20
CA LEU A 32 2.21 20.36 -1.12
C LEU A 32 3.52 20.76 -1.83
N LYS A 33 4.13 21.86 -1.44
CA LYS A 33 5.41 22.35 -1.98
C LYS A 33 6.64 21.76 -1.29
N TYR A 34 6.47 21.03 -0.19
CA TYR A 34 7.56 20.40 0.56
C TYR A 34 7.79 18.96 0.07
N SER A 35 8.86 18.33 0.57
CA SER A 35 9.11 16.92 0.27
C SER A 35 8.00 16.02 0.84
N PRO A 36 7.78 14.82 0.29
CA PRO A 36 6.82 13.88 0.83
C PRO A 36 7.06 13.54 2.32
N GLU A 37 8.32 13.46 2.73
CA GLU A 37 8.73 13.18 4.11
C GLU A 37 8.37 14.35 5.04
N GLU A 38 8.53 15.58 4.57
CA GLU A 38 8.15 16.75 5.37
C GLU A 38 6.63 16.87 5.46
N MET A 39 5.93 16.63 4.35
CA MET A 39 4.47 16.64 4.33
C MET A 39 3.88 15.56 5.25
N SER A 40 4.47 14.36 5.29
CA SER A 40 3.95 13.25 6.12
C SER A 40 3.90 13.60 7.61
N LYS A 41 4.74 14.52 8.09
CA LYS A 41 4.73 15.02 9.48
C LYS A 41 3.46 15.79 9.84
N HIS A 42 2.65 16.17 8.84
CA HIS A 42 1.38 16.89 8.99
C HIS A 42 0.16 16.00 8.69
N CYS A 43 0.39 14.68 8.50
CA CYS A 43 -0.68 13.73 8.24
C CYS A 43 -1.60 13.64 9.46
N LEU A 44 -2.91 13.83 9.24
CA LEU A 44 -3.96 13.81 10.27
C LEU A 44 -3.87 14.92 11.33
N GLU A 45 -2.93 15.88 11.23
CA GLU A 45 -2.68 16.91 12.27
C GLU A 45 -3.92 17.73 12.65
N SER A 46 -4.86 17.93 11.72
CA SER A 46 -6.08 18.70 11.95
C SER A 46 -7.10 17.98 12.83
N ILE A 47 -7.00 16.66 12.97
CA ILE A 47 -7.94 15.83 13.76
C ILE A 47 -7.25 15.02 14.87
N ASP A 48 -5.97 14.71 14.70
CA ASP A 48 -5.13 14.02 15.68
C ASP A 48 -3.68 14.54 15.56
N PRO A 49 -3.35 15.66 16.21
CA PRO A 49 -2.01 16.26 16.16
C PRO A 49 -0.89 15.33 16.66
N ASP A 50 -1.23 14.36 17.49
CA ASP A 50 -0.28 13.41 18.08
C ASP A 50 -0.04 12.19 17.20
N PHE A 51 -0.82 11.95 16.14
CA PHE A 51 -0.75 10.76 15.31
C PHE A 51 0.68 10.47 14.83
N VAL A 52 1.32 11.47 14.23
CA VAL A 52 2.67 11.34 13.65
C VAL A 52 3.75 11.01 14.68
N HIS A 53 3.52 11.32 15.94
CA HIS A 53 4.44 11.04 17.04
C HIS A 53 4.18 9.66 17.70
N LYS A 54 2.98 9.11 17.54
CA LYS A 54 2.54 7.86 18.15
C LYS A 54 2.58 6.67 17.20
N VAL A 55 2.34 6.91 15.92
CA VAL A 55 2.27 5.84 14.89
C VAL A 55 3.62 5.15 14.74
N LYS A 56 3.58 3.84 14.61
CA LYS A 56 4.76 2.98 14.40
C LYS A 56 4.60 2.15 13.13
N PRO A 57 5.69 1.70 12.50
CA PRO A 57 5.62 0.79 11.37
C PRO A 57 4.80 -0.46 11.70
N GLY A 58 3.81 -0.74 10.86
CA GLY A 58 2.87 -1.84 11.03
C GLY A 58 1.53 -1.45 11.66
N ASP A 59 1.41 -0.24 12.25
CA ASP A 59 0.13 0.23 12.77
C ASP A 59 -0.90 0.43 11.66
N ILE A 60 -2.17 0.41 12.06
CA ILE A 60 -3.33 0.32 11.17
C ILE A 60 -4.20 1.56 11.35
N VAL A 61 -4.54 2.22 10.26
CA VAL A 61 -5.51 3.32 10.26
C VAL A 61 -6.90 2.76 9.95
N VAL A 62 -7.88 3.10 10.78
CA VAL A 62 -9.27 2.70 10.63
C VAL A 62 -10.13 3.94 10.42
N GLY A 63 -10.94 3.96 9.37
CA GLY A 63 -11.86 5.05 9.09
C GLY A 63 -13.25 4.55 8.72
N GLY A 64 -14.17 5.48 8.52
CA GLY A 64 -15.54 5.18 8.17
C GLY A 64 -15.80 5.21 6.66
N LYS A 65 -16.88 5.89 6.26
CA LYS A 65 -17.27 6.06 4.86
C LYS A 65 -16.35 7.06 4.15
N ASN A 66 -16.20 6.89 2.83
CA ASN A 66 -15.54 7.83 1.92
C ASN A 66 -14.08 8.15 2.28
N PHE A 67 -13.34 7.20 2.84
CA PHE A 67 -11.94 7.43 3.19
C PHE A 67 -11.12 7.84 1.95
N GLY A 68 -10.34 8.90 2.06
CA GLY A 68 -9.53 9.46 0.97
C GLY A 68 -10.33 10.28 -0.05
N VAL A 69 -11.55 10.74 0.31
CA VAL A 69 -12.36 11.63 -0.53
C VAL A 69 -11.64 12.97 -0.72
N GLY A 70 -11.88 13.63 -1.86
CA GLY A 70 -11.31 14.93 -2.18
C GLY A 70 -10.52 14.93 -3.48
N SER A 71 -9.33 15.53 -3.48
CA SER A 71 -8.51 15.64 -4.68
C SER A 71 -7.79 14.33 -5.02
N SER A 72 -7.26 14.24 -6.25
CA SER A 72 -6.49 13.08 -6.71
C SER A 72 -5.07 13.02 -6.14
N ARG A 73 -4.82 13.59 -4.97
CA ARG A 73 -3.49 13.65 -4.34
C ARG A 73 -2.96 12.26 -4.01
N GLU A 74 -1.94 11.85 -4.73
CA GLU A 74 -1.17 10.63 -4.42
C GLU A 74 -0.48 10.76 -3.05
N GLN A 75 -0.10 11.97 -2.68
CA GLN A 75 0.53 12.30 -1.40
C GLN A 75 -0.32 11.88 -0.18
N ALA A 76 -1.65 11.82 -0.30
CA ALA A 76 -2.51 11.37 0.77
C ALA A 76 -2.23 9.90 1.20
N ALA A 77 -2.03 9.02 0.22
CA ALA A 77 -1.62 7.65 0.51
C ALA A 77 -0.12 7.56 0.83
N ALA A 78 0.72 8.38 0.16
CA ALA A 78 2.16 8.41 0.40
C ALA A 78 2.50 8.79 1.84
N SER A 79 1.81 9.76 2.44
CA SER A 79 2.03 10.18 3.83
C SER A 79 1.85 9.01 4.81
N LEU A 80 0.81 8.20 4.64
CA LEU A 80 0.57 7.02 5.47
C LEU A 80 1.68 5.97 5.29
N VAL A 81 2.12 5.73 4.04
CA VAL A 81 3.21 4.78 3.74
C VAL A 81 4.52 5.23 4.37
N ILE A 82 4.88 6.51 4.26
CA ILE A 82 6.10 7.09 4.83
C ILE A 82 6.10 6.94 6.37
N LEU A 83 4.95 7.10 7.00
CA LEU A 83 4.77 6.91 8.44
C LEU A 83 4.78 5.42 8.87
N GLY A 84 4.87 4.50 7.91
CA GLY A 84 4.93 3.06 8.17
C GLY A 84 3.59 2.36 8.29
N VAL A 85 2.47 3.05 8.03
CA VAL A 85 1.14 2.44 7.94
C VAL A 85 1.10 1.50 6.74
N ARG A 86 0.70 0.25 6.96
CA ARG A 86 0.61 -0.76 5.92
C ARG A 86 -0.83 -1.04 5.48
N TYR A 87 -1.77 -0.89 6.39
CA TYR A 87 -3.18 -1.18 6.17
C TYR A 87 -4.05 0.01 6.53
N VAL A 88 -5.03 0.28 5.68
CA VAL A 88 -6.15 1.16 6.02
C VAL A 88 -7.43 0.34 5.93
N VAL A 89 -8.16 0.26 7.04
CA VAL A 89 -9.47 -0.40 7.11
C VAL A 89 -10.55 0.68 7.09
N ALA A 90 -11.52 0.58 6.19
CA ALA A 90 -12.60 1.56 6.13
C ALA A 90 -13.90 0.93 5.64
N LYS A 91 -15.04 1.58 5.92
CA LYS A 91 -16.31 1.16 5.35
C LYS A 91 -16.35 1.32 3.84
N SER A 92 -15.77 2.40 3.33
CA SER A 92 -15.64 2.64 1.89
C SER A 92 -14.51 3.64 1.61
N PHE A 93 -14.00 3.59 0.38
CA PHE A 93 -12.92 4.45 -0.09
C PHE A 93 -13.33 5.28 -1.31
N ALA A 94 -12.77 6.46 -1.44
CA ALA A 94 -12.77 7.17 -2.71
C ALA A 94 -11.93 6.40 -3.75
N ARG A 95 -12.46 6.27 -4.98
CA ARG A 95 -11.86 5.43 -6.05
C ARG A 95 -10.39 5.77 -6.35
N ILE A 96 -10.05 7.06 -6.38
CA ILE A 96 -8.69 7.50 -6.70
C ILE A 96 -7.75 7.14 -5.56
N PHE A 97 -8.14 7.40 -4.31
CA PHE A 97 -7.34 7.02 -3.14
C PHE A 97 -7.10 5.50 -3.09
N TYR A 98 -8.15 4.69 -3.30
CA TYR A 98 -8.06 3.23 -3.31
C TYR A 98 -7.01 2.71 -4.30
N ARG A 99 -7.01 3.24 -5.52
CA ARG A 99 -6.02 2.90 -6.54
C ARG A 99 -4.62 3.39 -6.18
N ASN A 100 -4.48 4.63 -5.72
CA ASN A 100 -3.18 5.21 -5.35
C ASN A 100 -2.56 4.46 -4.17
N ALA A 101 -3.37 4.01 -3.21
CA ALA A 101 -2.94 3.21 -2.08
C ALA A 101 -2.18 1.96 -2.53
N PHE A 102 -2.77 1.12 -3.37
CA PHE A 102 -2.08 -0.07 -3.90
C PHE A 102 -0.81 0.29 -4.68
N ASN A 103 -0.86 1.33 -5.51
CA ASN A 103 0.30 1.75 -6.30
C ASN A 103 1.49 2.15 -5.43
N LEU A 104 1.25 2.62 -4.22
CA LEU A 104 2.27 3.05 -3.26
C LEU A 104 2.63 1.99 -2.21
N GLY A 105 2.00 0.82 -2.25
CA GLY A 105 2.30 -0.26 -1.29
C GLY A 105 1.46 -0.20 -0.02
N LEU A 106 0.41 0.62 0.03
CA LEU A 106 -0.59 0.66 1.10
C LEU A 106 -1.76 -0.27 0.73
N THR A 107 -2.27 -1.03 1.69
CA THR A 107 -3.37 -1.98 1.47
C THR A 107 -4.68 -1.43 2.03
N PRO A 108 -5.61 -0.94 1.20
CA PRO A 108 -6.94 -0.55 1.63
C PRO A 108 -7.86 -1.77 1.72
N LEU A 109 -8.55 -1.93 2.84
CA LEU A 109 -9.46 -3.04 3.13
C LEU A 109 -10.86 -2.51 3.47
N ILE A 110 -11.87 -3.00 2.76
CA ILE A 110 -13.26 -2.66 3.03
C ILE A 110 -13.80 -3.59 4.11
N CYS A 111 -14.29 -3.01 5.22
CA CYS A 111 -14.84 -3.73 6.35
C CYS A 111 -16.18 -3.10 6.78
N GLU A 112 -17.27 -3.84 6.68
CA GLU A 112 -18.58 -3.36 7.13
C GLU A 112 -18.62 -3.17 8.66
N ASP A 113 -17.91 -4.03 9.38
CA ASP A 113 -17.85 -4.03 10.85
C ASP A 113 -16.78 -3.08 11.43
N TYR A 114 -16.19 -2.19 10.61
CA TYR A 114 -15.12 -1.27 11.02
C TYR A 114 -15.43 -0.52 12.34
N SER A 115 -16.70 -0.17 12.58
CA SER A 115 -17.13 0.57 13.76
C SER A 115 -17.05 -0.21 15.07
N LYS A 116 -16.85 -1.53 15.00
CA LYS A 116 -16.60 -2.37 16.18
C LYS A 116 -15.15 -2.31 16.64
N ILE A 117 -14.23 -1.91 15.74
CA ILE A 117 -12.82 -1.72 16.07
C ILE A 117 -12.68 -0.44 16.89
N LYS A 118 -11.99 -0.53 18.02
CA LYS A 118 -11.79 0.58 18.95
C LYS A 118 -10.36 1.13 18.85
N PRO A 119 -10.14 2.40 19.21
CA PRO A 119 -8.79 2.94 19.35
C PRO A 119 -7.93 2.08 20.25
N LEU A 120 -6.69 1.84 19.81
CA LEU A 120 -5.67 1.03 20.50
C LEU A 120 -5.94 -0.49 20.51
N ASP A 121 -6.94 -0.99 19.78
CA ASP A 121 -7.05 -2.42 19.53
C ASP A 121 -5.80 -2.95 18.82
N ILE A 122 -5.39 -4.15 19.21
CA ILE A 122 -4.28 -4.86 18.57
C ILE A 122 -4.88 -5.77 17.49
N LEU A 123 -4.60 -5.44 16.24
CA LEU A 123 -5.14 -6.14 15.08
C LEU A 123 -4.05 -6.90 14.35
N GLU A 124 -4.41 -8.06 13.82
CA GLU A 124 -3.63 -8.79 12.82
C GLU A 124 -4.46 -8.94 11.54
N ILE A 125 -3.87 -8.61 10.40
CA ILE A 125 -4.56 -8.60 9.11
C ILE A 125 -4.03 -9.70 8.21
N ASN A 126 -4.94 -10.54 7.71
CA ASN A 126 -4.69 -11.47 6.63
C ASN A 126 -5.41 -10.99 5.36
N PRO A 127 -4.74 -10.21 4.50
CA PRO A 127 -5.37 -9.61 3.32
C PRO A 127 -5.73 -10.64 2.25
N GLU A 128 -5.04 -11.79 2.20
CA GLU A 128 -5.34 -12.88 1.25
C GLU A 128 -6.69 -13.52 1.58
N LYS A 129 -6.92 -13.78 2.87
CA LYS A 129 -8.18 -14.37 3.35
C LYS A 129 -9.28 -13.34 3.56
N GLY A 130 -8.96 -12.03 3.64
CA GLY A 130 -9.89 -10.99 3.99
C GLY A 130 -10.35 -11.09 5.45
N ILE A 131 -9.43 -11.36 6.38
CA ILE A 131 -9.73 -11.51 7.81
C ILE A 131 -8.89 -10.51 8.61
N ILE A 132 -9.53 -9.87 9.58
CA ILE A 132 -8.91 -9.08 10.63
C ILE A 132 -9.16 -9.81 11.95
N THR A 133 -8.11 -10.23 12.65
CA THR A 133 -8.17 -10.76 14.00
C THR A 133 -7.90 -9.63 15.00
N ASN A 134 -8.82 -9.38 15.89
CA ASN A 134 -8.70 -8.40 16.96
C ASN A 134 -8.36 -9.12 18.28
N PHE A 135 -7.11 -9.02 18.69
CA PHE A 135 -6.61 -9.69 19.90
C PHE A 135 -7.10 -9.01 21.18
N THR A 136 -7.42 -7.73 21.14
CA THR A 136 -7.89 -6.99 22.31
C THR A 136 -9.31 -7.35 22.67
N GLN A 137 -10.16 -7.57 21.65
CA GLN A 137 -11.57 -7.90 21.83
C GLN A 137 -11.89 -9.39 21.60
N GLU A 138 -10.87 -10.22 21.33
CA GLU A 138 -11.01 -11.65 21.02
C GLU A 138 -12.07 -11.92 19.92
N SER A 139 -12.01 -11.13 18.84
CA SER A 139 -13.01 -11.14 17.76
C SER A 139 -12.36 -11.12 16.39
N GLU A 140 -13.13 -11.53 15.37
CA GLU A 140 -12.70 -11.49 13.99
C GLU A 140 -13.70 -10.68 13.14
N TYR A 141 -13.18 -9.96 12.15
CA TYR A 141 -13.97 -9.18 11.20
C TYR A 141 -13.63 -9.60 9.77
N ILE A 142 -14.63 -9.58 8.91
CA ILE A 142 -14.47 -9.92 7.49
C ILE A 142 -14.24 -8.65 6.68
N THR A 143 -13.27 -8.71 5.79
CA THR A 143 -13.00 -7.68 4.77
C THR A 143 -13.08 -8.28 3.38
N ASN A 144 -12.95 -7.43 2.35
CA ASN A 144 -12.66 -7.95 1.02
C ASN A 144 -11.27 -8.63 1.01
N SER A 145 -11.17 -9.79 0.36
CA SER A 145 -9.87 -10.39 0.05
C SER A 145 -9.14 -9.58 -1.01
N VAL A 146 -7.83 -9.45 -0.89
CA VAL A 146 -6.99 -8.73 -1.85
C VAL A 146 -6.44 -9.72 -2.87
N PRO A 147 -6.68 -9.50 -4.17
CA PRO A 147 -6.17 -10.37 -5.22
C PRO A 147 -4.65 -10.47 -5.22
N GLU A 148 -4.11 -11.64 -5.56
CA GLU A 148 -2.67 -11.95 -5.53
C GLU A 148 -1.81 -10.92 -6.30
N HIS A 149 -2.30 -10.45 -7.46
CA HIS A 149 -1.56 -9.48 -8.26
C HIS A 149 -1.40 -8.11 -7.57
N LEU A 150 -2.37 -7.68 -6.76
CA LEU A 150 -2.28 -6.46 -5.94
C LEU A 150 -1.37 -6.69 -4.73
N LEU A 151 -1.41 -7.86 -4.11
CA LEU A 151 -0.48 -8.22 -3.03
C LEU A 151 0.97 -8.24 -3.49
N LYS A 152 1.24 -8.67 -4.73
CA LYS A 152 2.58 -8.59 -5.32
C LYS A 152 3.08 -7.14 -5.41
N ILE A 153 2.22 -6.21 -5.82
CA ILE A 153 2.54 -4.78 -5.87
C ILE A 153 2.86 -4.25 -4.47
N VAL A 154 1.98 -4.50 -3.51
CA VAL A 154 2.16 -4.04 -2.11
C VAL A 154 3.44 -4.63 -1.51
N ASN A 155 3.67 -5.93 -1.67
CA ASN A 155 4.84 -6.62 -1.11
C ASN A 155 6.16 -6.19 -1.76
N ALA A 156 6.11 -5.68 -2.99
CA ALA A 156 7.28 -5.09 -3.65
C ALA A 156 7.59 -3.66 -3.14
N GLY A 157 6.69 -3.03 -2.38
CA GLY A 157 6.80 -1.62 -1.95
C GLY A 157 6.16 -0.64 -2.92
N GLY A 158 5.25 -1.13 -3.78
CA GLY A 158 4.48 -0.34 -4.74
C GLY A 158 4.72 -0.74 -6.20
N LEU A 159 3.93 -0.14 -7.08
CA LEU A 159 3.89 -0.50 -8.51
C LEU A 159 5.24 -0.27 -9.21
N LEU A 160 5.94 0.82 -8.90
CA LEU A 160 7.22 1.13 -9.52
C LEU A 160 8.28 0.08 -9.17
N GLU A 161 8.35 -0.35 -7.92
CA GLU A 161 9.29 -1.38 -7.48
C GLU A 161 8.94 -2.75 -8.08
N GLU A 162 7.67 -3.10 -8.16
CA GLU A 162 7.22 -4.33 -8.83
C GLU A 162 7.58 -4.33 -10.32
N LEU A 163 7.43 -3.20 -11.01
CA LEU A 163 7.84 -3.05 -12.42
C LEU A 163 9.35 -3.15 -12.60
N LYS A 164 10.15 -2.52 -11.74
CA LYS A 164 11.62 -2.65 -11.74
C LYS A 164 12.04 -4.11 -11.57
N ASN A 165 11.42 -4.82 -10.62
CA ASN A 165 11.68 -6.24 -10.38
C ASN A 165 11.35 -7.09 -11.62
N LYS A 166 10.22 -6.83 -12.30
CA LYS A 166 9.85 -7.50 -13.54
C LYS A 166 10.82 -7.21 -14.68
N ILE A 167 11.21 -5.96 -14.86
CA ILE A 167 12.17 -5.57 -15.92
C ILE A 167 13.51 -6.24 -15.65
N ASN A 168 14.04 -6.20 -14.45
CA ASN A 168 15.30 -6.83 -14.09
C ASN A 168 15.26 -8.35 -14.32
N ASN A 169 14.18 -9.01 -13.93
CA ASN A 169 14.00 -10.44 -14.14
C ASN A 169 13.81 -10.83 -15.61
N ASN A 170 13.17 -9.97 -16.43
CA ASN A 170 12.92 -10.21 -17.84
C ASN A 170 14.08 -9.73 -18.75
N SER A 171 14.86 -8.72 -18.35
CA SER A 171 15.98 -8.20 -19.14
C SER A 171 17.03 -9.27 -19.38
N ILE A 172 17.26 -10.16 -18.42
CA ILE A 172 18.19 -11.29 -18.56
C ILE A 172 17.66 -12.29 -19.61
N LYS A 173 16.36 -12.53 -19.71
CA LYS A 173 15.75 -13.43 -20.70
C LYS A 173 15.68 -12.78 -22.08
N THR A 174 15.30 -11.51 -22.18
CA THR A 174 15.12 -10.81 -23.45
C THR A 174 16.45 -10.46 -24.12
N LEU A 175 17.49 -10.13 -23.35
CA LEU A 175 18.84 -9.93 -23.88
C LEU A 175 19.46 -11.23 -24.41
N ARG A 176 19.25 -12.37 -23.75
CA ARG A 176 19.62 -13.68 -24.29
C ARG A 176 18.90 -13.97 -25.62
N PHE A 177 17.59 -13.83 -25.66
CA PHE A 177 16.79 -14.10 -26.86
C PHE A 177 17.16 -13.19 -28.07
N ARG A 178 17.46 -11.90 -27.84
CA ARG A 178 17.93 -10.98 -28.89
C ARG A 178 19.34 -11.35 -29.37
N LYS A 179 20.23 -11.72 -28.46
CA LYS A 179 21.60 -12.11 -28.81
C LYS A 179 21.64 -13.39 -29.63
N ASP A 180 20.80 -14.38 -29.28
CA ASP A 180 20.71 -15.64 -29.99
C ASP A 180 20.10 -15.47 -31.40
N ASN A 181 19.04 -14.66 -31.53
CA ASN A 181 18.45 -14.33 -32.83
C ASN A 181 19.37 -13.50 -33.73
N TRP A 182 20.15 -12.59 -33.17
CA TRP A 182 21.15 -11.80 -33.93
C TRP A 182 22.27 -12.69 -34.44
N THR A 183 22.71 -13.65 -33.67
CA THR A 183 23.75 -14.63 -34.06
C THR A 183 23.26 -15.58 -35.18
N LEU A 184 21.96 -15.97 -35.13
CA LEU A 184 21.31 -16.79 -36.15
C LEU A 184 21.11 -16.03 -37.48
N LEU A 185 20.72 -14.75 -37.42
CA LEU A 185 20.57 -13.90 -38.62
C LEU A 185 21.90 -13.64 -39.32
N ASN A 186 22.98 -13.38 -38.56
CA ASN A 186 24.31 -13.18 -39.13
C ASN A 186 24.93 -14.46 -39.72
N LYS A 187 24.61 -15.65 -39.17
CA LYS A 187 25.00 -16.92 -39.77
C LYS A 187 24.29 -17.19 -41.10
N LYS A 188 22.99 -16.84 -41.21
CA LYS A 188 22.23 -16.98 -42.46
C LYS A 188 22.72 -16.04 -43.57
N GLN A 189 23.14 -14.82 -43.25
CA GLN A 189 23.67 -13.87 -44.25
C GLN A 189 25.07 -14.25 -44.76
N LYS A 190 25.90 -14.96 -43.98
CA LYS A 190 27.21 -15.45 -44.43
C LYS A 190 27.11 -16.64 -45.37
N ASN A 191 26.00 -17.39 -45.35
CA ASN A 191 25.79 -18.55 -46.22
C ASN A 191 25.08 -18.22 -47.56
N ILE A 192 24.81 -16.94 -47.83
CA ILE A 192 24.16 -16.48 -49.08
C ILE A 192 25.20 -15.82 -50.05
N LYS A 193 26.48 -15.78 -49.66
CA LYS A 193 27.57 -15.31 -50.54
C LYS A 193 28.44 -16.49 -50.94
N VAL A 194 27.94 -17.29 -51.91
CA VAL A 194 28.71 -18.13 -52.84
C VAL A 194 28.00 -18.09 -54.15
#